data_c4d70c2dc1339a2e361a369ae2ab3bd7
#
_entry.id   c4d70c2dc1339a2e361a369ae2ab3bd7
#
_cell.length_a   1.000
_cell.length_b   1.000
_cell.length_c   1.000
_cell.angle_alpha   90.00
_cell.angle_beta   90.00
_cell.angle_gamma   90.00
#
_symmetry.space_group_name_H-M   'P 1'
#
loop_
_entity.id
_entity.type
_entity.pdbx_description
1 polymer ?
#
loop_
_entity_poly.entity_id
_entity_poly.type
_entity_poly.pdbx_seq_one_letter_code
_entity_poly.pdbx_strand_id
1 'polypeptide(L)'
;MAQSHWDVVIAGGGLGGATLGRALAMHGARVLIVEHELAFKDRVRGEGMLPWGVAEARALGIDALMRDSGACEVRWWKRYLNGTARDTRDLIATTPTNNGCFNFYHPSMQQTLLDAARDAGAEVRRGVTVVGLETGDAPALVIRTENGDERVRAKLVVGADGRRSAMRRLAGFTANQDASRLIIAGVLHEDLDTPDDTVQYFQQPSIARSALIFPLGERRYRSYFIYGAGTREHPLSGSHNAQTFIDLSVETGVPREWYADARTTGPLAAYPGADCWVEHPYRDGVALIGDAAATSDPSFGCGLALTLRDVRVLRDCLLSNDDWHAAADDYARQHDAYYASLHRIEDWLTQLMYETGPLADSRRARVFPHLAKEPQRVPDLQGRGPDNPTDEHARRRFFAEDIATV
;
A
#
# COMPACT_ATOMS: atom_id res chain seq x y z
N MET A 1 -40.22 11.31 6.20
CA MET A 1 -39.38 10.11 6.20
C MET A 1 -38.37 10.26 7.32
N ALA A 2 -38.30 9.29 8.24
CA ALA A 2 -37.29 9.33 9.30
C ALA A 2 -35.91 9.33 8.64
N GLN A 3 -35.08 10.35 8.89
CA GLN A 3 -33.69 10.37 8.44
C GLN A 3 -33.00 9.18 9.08
N SER A 4 -32.57 8.18 8.27
CA SER A 4 -31.78 7.05 8.76
C SER A 4 -30.45 7.58 9.30
N HIS A 5 -30.29 7.53 10.61
CA HIS A 5 -29.03 7.94 11.26
C HIS A 5 -28.08 6.75 11.23
N TRP A 6 -26.97 6.89 10.52
CA TRP A 6 -25.88 5.90 10.48
C TRP A 6 -24.95 6.10 11.67
N ASP A 7 -24.34 5.04 12.16
CA ASP A 7 -23.25 5.18 13.09
C ASP A 7 -21.99 5.61 12.34
N VAL A 8 -21.72 4.99 11.17
CA VAL A 8 -20.63 5.41 10.29
C VAL A 8 -21.06 5.42 8.82
N VAL A 9 -20.58 6.42 8.08
CA VAL A 9 -20.65 6.44 6.60
C VAL A 9 -19.23 6.44 6.06
N ILE A 10 -18.94 5.47 5.19
CA ILE A 10 -17.60 5.24 4.64
C ILE A 10 -17.62 5.60 3.14
N ALA A 11 -16.82 6.55 2.74
CA ALA A 11 -16.61 6.92 1.34
C ALA A 11 -15.45 6.10 0.74
N GLY A 12 -15.77 5.16 -0.14
CA GLY A 12 -14.86 4.22 -0.78
C GLY A 12 -15.03 2.78 -0.26
N GLY A 13 -15.32 1.86 -1.18
CA GLY A 13 -15.53 0.43 -0.91
C GLY A 13 -14.29 -0.43 -1.22
N GLY A 14 -13.09 0.17 -1.30
CA GLY A 14 -11.82 -0.54 -1.49
C GLY A 14 -11.37 -1.32 -0.25
N LEU A 15 -10.11 -1.78 -0.23
CA LEU A 15 -9.51 -2.56 0.86
C LEU A 15 -9.82 -1.97 2.25
N GLY A 16 -9.54 -0.68 2.46
CA GLY A 16 -9.73 -0.04 3.77
C GLY A 16 -11.19 0.08 4.15
N GLY A 17 -12.02 0.66 3.26
CA GLY A 17 -13.43 0.93 3.58
C GLY A 17 -14.27 -0.33 3.72
N ALA A 18 -14.08 -1.33 2.87
CA ALA A 18 -14.77 -2.62 2.98
C ALA A 18 -14.39 -3.35 4.26
N THR A 19 -13.10 -3.39 4.60
CA THR A 19 -12.61 -4.06 5.81
C THR A 19 -13.09 -3.37 7.08
N LEU A 20 -13.03 -2.03 7.15
CA LEU A 20 -13.55 -1.27 8.29
C LEU A 20 -15.06 -1.45 8.43
N GLY A 21 -15.78 -1.32 7.31
CA GLY A 21 -17.23 -1.47 7.30
C GLY A 21 -17.68 -2.85 7.78
N ARG A 22 -17.02 -3.91 7.29
CA ARG A 22 -17.25 -5.27 7.81
C ARG A 22 -16.99 -5.36 9.30
N ALA A 23 -15.86 -4.89 9.74
CA ALA A 23 -15.47 -4.99 11.16
C ALA A 23 -16.45 -4.28 12.08
N LEU A 24 -16.90 -3.08 11.74
CA LEU A 24 -17.87 -2.33 12.56
C LEU A 24 -19.28 -2.93 12.49
N ALA A 25 -19.72 -3.39 11.31
CA ALA A 25 -21.01 -4.05 11.16
C ALA A 25 -21.10 -5.34 11.99
N MET A 26 -20.05 -6.16 12.04
CA MET A 26 -19.98 -7.35 12.90
C MET A 26 -20.11 -7.02 14.40
N HIS A 27 -19.83 -5.78 14.82
CA HIS A 27 -20.01 -5.31 16.19
C HIS A 27 -21.33 -4.51 16.39
N GLY A 28 -22.25 -4.62 15.44
CA GLY A 28 -23.60 -4.05 15.54
C GLY A 28 -23.74 -2.59 15.15
N ALA A 29 -22.70 -1.95 14.62
CA ALA A 29 -22.81 -0.59 14.09
C ALA A 29 -23.63 -0.57 12.80
N ARG A 30 -24.44 0.50 12.61
CA ARG A 30 -25.13 0.77 11.35
C ARG A 30 -24.16 1.43 10.39
N VAL A 31 -23.70 0.66 9.40
CA VAL A 31 -22.66 1.06 8.45
C VAL A 31 -23.27 1.28 7.07
N LEU A 32 -22.95 2.42 6.44
CA LEU A 32 -23.14 2.64 5.02
C LEU A 32 -21.79 2.80 4.34
N ILE A 33 -21.55 2.01 3.30
CA ILE A 33 -20.40 2.15 2.39
C ILE A 33 -20.90 2.70 1.06
N VAL A 34 -20.32 3.81 0.60
CA VAL A 34 -20.61 4.38 -0.74
C VAL A 34 -19.38 4.17 -1.63
N GLU A 35 -19.59 3.58 -2.81
CA GLU A 35 -18.52 3.26 -3.77
C GLU A 35 -18.89 3.84 -5.15
N HIS A 36 -17.92 4.54 -5.73
CA HIS A 36 -18.09 5.16 -7.05
C HIS A 36 -18.14 4.15 -8.19
N GLU A 37 -17.29 3.12 -8.13
CA GLU A 37 -17.20 2.13 -9.21
C GLU A 37 -18.32 1.09 -9.12
N LEU A 38 -19.00 0.84 -10.25
CA LEU A 38 -19.95 -0.27 -10.36
C LEU A 38 -19.26 -1.63 -10.31
N ALA A 39 -18.04 -1.74 -10.86
CA ALA A 39 -17.16 -2.91 -10.81
C ALA A 39 -15.71 -2.46 -10.62
N PHE A 40 -14.96 -3.17 -9.79
CA PHE A 40 -13.54 -2.89 -9.61
C PHE A 40 -12.75 -3.23 -10.86
N LYS A 41 -11.72 -2.42 -11.16
CA LYS A 41 -10.88 -2.52 -12.36
C LYS A 41 -9.43 -2.72 -11.98
N ASP A 42 -8.68 -3.41 -12.84
CA ASP A 42 -7.22 -3.48 -12.73
C ASP A 42 -6.61 -2.09 -12.96
N ARG A 43 -6.03 -1.53 -11.92
CA ARG A 43 -5.35 -0.22 -11.93
C ARG A 43 -3.83 -0.37 -11.83
N VAL A 44 -3.33 -1.59 -12.01
CA VAL A 44 -1.89 -1.92 -12.04
C VAL A 44 -1.17 -1.50 -10.74
N ARG A 45 -1.73 -1.79 -9.59
CA ARG A 45 -1.10 -1.51 -8.29
C ARG A 45 -1.81 -2.22 -7.14
N GLY A 46 -1.03 -2.55 -6.13
CA GLY A 46 -1.54 -3.12 -4.90
C GLY A 46 -1.78 -4.63 -4.98
N GLU A 47 -0.82 -5.39 -5.48
CA GLU A 47 -0.91 -6.85 -5.60
C GLU A 47 -0.09 -7.63 -4.57
N GLY A 48 0.91 -6.99 -3.96
CA GLY A 48 1.78 -7.63 -2.96
C GLY A 48 1.60 -6.98 -1.58
N MET A 49 1.17 -7.76 -0.60
CA MET A 49 1.07 -7.33 0.79
C MET A 49 2.22 -7.91 1.59
N LEU A 50 3.01 -7.06 2.22
CA LEU A 50 4.15 -7.46 3.05
C LEU A 50 3.70 -8.26 4.29
N PRO A 51 4.58 -9.09 4.88
CA PRO A 51 4.26 -9.95 6.03
C PRO A 51 3.63 -9.22 7.23
N TRP A 52 4.04 -7.99 7.55
CA TRP A 52 3.41 -7.22 8.62
C TRP A 52 1.97 -6.81 8.28
N GLY A 53 1.65 -6.57 7.00
CA GLY A 53 0.27 -6.34 6.55
C GLY A 53 -0.59 -7.60 6.60
N VAL A 54 0.01 -8.78 6.36
CA VAL A 54 -0.68 -10.07 6.56
C VAL A 54 -1.04 -10.29 8.03
N ALA A 55 -0.19 -9.83 8.96
CA ALA A 55 -0.52 -9.84 10.40
C ALA A 55 -1.72 -8.93 10.71
N GLU A 56 -1.80 -7.74 10.09
CA GLU A 56 -2.96 -6.86 10.21
C GLU A 56 -4.22 -7.51 9.64
N ALA A 57 -4.12 -8.17 8.47
CA ALA A 57 -5.24 -8.90 7.87
C ALA A 57 -5.77 -10.01 8.79
N ARG A 58 -4.88 -10.75 9.45
CA ARG A 58 -5.25 -11.77 10.47
C ARG A 58 -5.93 -11.14 11.69
N ALA A 59 -5.40 -10.04 12.21
CA ALA A 59 -6.00 -9.32 13.34
C ALA A 59 -7.38 -8.74 13.01
N LEU A 60 -7.65 -8.48 11.74
CA LEU A 60 -8.95 -8.03 11.22
C LEU A 60 -9.87 -9.18 10.81
N GLY A 61 -9.40 -10.43 10.85
CA GLY A 61 -10.15 -11.63 10.48
C GLY A 61 -10.56 -11.65 8.99
N ILE A 62 -9.69 -11.15 8.11
CA ILE A 62 -9.92 -11.11 6.66
C ILE A 62 -8.93 -11.97 5.87
N ASP A 63 -7.93 -12.57 6.50
CA ASP A 63 -6.90 -13.35 5.80
C ASP A 63 -7.49 -14.57 5.07
N ALA A 64 -8.49 -15.26 5.65
CA ALA A 64 -9.22 -16.33 4.98
C ALA A 64 -9.99 -15.81 3.75
N LEU A 65 -10.69 -14.68 3.87
CA LEU A 65 -11.41 -14.05 2.75
C LEU A 65 -10.45 -13.65 1.62
N MET A 66 -9.25 -13.19 1.95
CA MET A 66 -8.23 -12.87 0.95
C MET A 66 -7.75 -14.14 0.22
N ARG A 67 -7.55 -15.26 0.92
CA ARG A 67 -7.22 -16.56 0.30
C ARG A 67 -8.35 -17.03 -0.60
N ASP A 68 -9.59 -16.92 -0.18
CA ASP A 68 -10.77 -17.29 -0.97
C ASP A 68 -10.90 -16.42 -2.24
N SER A 69 -10.39 -15.18 -2.22
CA SER A 69 -10.31 -14.32 -3.40
C SER A 69 -9.19 -14.67 -4.38
N GLY A 70 -8.39 -15.71 -4.08
CA GLY A 70 -7.24 -16.15 -4.88
C GLY A 70 -5.89 -15.61 -4.40
N ALA A 71 -5.79 -15.06 -3.18
CA ALA A 71 -4.49 -14.67 -2.65
C ALA A 71 -3.63 -15.89 -2.36
N CYS A 72 -2.38 -15.88 -2.84
CA CYS A 72 -1.36 -16.87 -2.53
C CYS A 72 -0.37 -16.31 -1.48
N GLU A 73 0.06 -17.18 -0.56
CA GLU A 73 1.11 -16.84 0.39
C GLU A 73 2.47 -17.21 -0.20
N VAL A 74 3.27 -16.18 -0.46
CA VAL A 74 4.60 -16.31 -1.05
C VAL A 74 5.65 -16.32 0.06
N ARG A 75 6.40 -17.40 0.14
CA ARG A 75 7.36 -17.66 1.21
C ARG A 75 8.70 -16.96 0.99
N TRP A 76 9.18 -16.95 -0.25
CA TRP A 76 10.53 -16.53 -0.54
C TRP A 76 10.60 -15.12 -1.13
N TRP A 77 11.63 -14.36 -0.71
CA TRP A 77 11.99 -13.08 -1.28
C TRP A 77 13.45 -13.15 -1.74
N LYS A 78 13.66 -13.17 -3.05
CA LYS A 78 15.00 -13.27 -3.64
C LYS A 78 15.45 -11.93 -4.19
N ARG A 79 16.64 -11.51 -3.77
CA ARG A 79 17.22 -10.23 -4.19
C ARG A 79 18.43 -10.45 -5.08
N TYR A 80 18.52 -9.57 -6.08
CA TYR A 80 19.66 -9.48 -6.99
C TYR A 80 20.19 -8.05 -6.96
N LEU A 81 21.50 -7.89 -6.95
CA LEU A 81 22.15 -6.60 -6.98
C LEU A 81 23.13 -6.56 -8.16
N ASN A 82 22.95 -5.60 -9.08
CA ASN A 82 23.73 -5.46 -10.30
C ASN A 82 23.87 -6.79 -11.09
N GLY A 83 22.76 -7.48 -11.29
CA GLY A 83 22.70 -8.76 -12.02
C GLY A 83 23.18 -10.00 -11.24
N THR A 84 23.68 -9.85 -10.02
CA THR A 84 24.16 -10.97 -9.20
C THR A 84 23.18 -11.30 -8.08
N ALA A 85 22.88 -12.60 -7.88
CA ALA A 85 22.06 -13.06 -6.75
C ALA A 85 22.72 -12.65 -5.42
N ARG A 86 21.96 -11.96 -4.57
CA ARG A 86 22.44 -11.46 -3.28
C ARG A 86 22.08 -12.38 -2.15
N ASP A 87 20.79 -12.62 -1.96
CA ASP A 87 20.24 -13.48 -0.92
C ASP A 87 18.82 -13.97 -1.29
N THR A 88 18.38 -14.97 -0.54
CA THR A 88 17.01 -15.46 -0.55
C THR A 88 16.52 -15.54 0.88
N ARG A 89 15.53 -14.72 1.22
CA ARG A 89 14.95 -14.65 2.56
C ARG A 89 13.73 -15.57 2.66
N ASP A 90 13.71 -16.41 3.68
CA ASP A 90 12.50 -17.13 4.10
C ASP A 90 11.66 -16.18 4.97
N LEU A 91 10.61 -15.60 4.40
CA LEU A 91 9.76 -14.63 5.10
C LEU A 91 9.01 -15.27 6.26
N ILE A 92 8.53 -16.51 6.09
CA ILE A 92 7.79 -17.22 7.15
C ILE A 92 8.69 -17.53 8.34
N ALA A 93 9.92 -17.99 8.10
CA ALA A 93 10.83 -18.35 9.18
C ALA A 93 11.51 -17.14 9.85
N THR A 94 11.61 -15.99 9.17
CA THR A 94 12.44 -14.86 9.64
C THR A 94 11.66 -13.60 9.99
N THR A 95 10.36 -13.54 9.75
CA THR A 95 9.54 -12.40 10.18
C THR A 95 8.96 -12.63 11.57
N PRO A 96 8.76 -11.57 12.38
CA PRO A 96 8.24 -11.71 13.74
C PRO A 96 6.86 -12.38 13.83
N THR A 97 6.09 -12.30 12.76
CA THR A 97 4.71 -12.78 12.70
C THR A 97 4.57 -14.13 11.98
N ASN A 98 5.69 -14.71 11.54
CA ASN A 98 5.74 -15.98 10.79
C ASN A 98 4.80 -15.99 9.58
N ASN A 99 4.77 -14.89 8.83
CA ASN A 99 3.98 -14.73 7.60
C ASN A 99 4.88 -14.63 6.37
N GLY A 100 4.41 -15.16 5.24
CA GLY A 100 4.87 -14.79 3.91
C GLY A 100 4.24 -13.48 3.42
N CYS A 101 4.50 -13.10 2.18
CA CYS A 101 3.71 -12.08 1.49
C CYS A 101 2.38 -12.67 1.02
N PHE A 102 1.30 -11.92 1.08
CA PHE A 102 0.07 -12.25 0.34
C PHE A 102 0.08 -11.50 -0.98
N ASN A 103 0.08 -12.27 -2.06
CA ASN A 103 -0.02 -11.72 -3.40
C ASN A 103 -1.35 -12.12 -4.02
N PHE A 104 -2.03 -11.16 -4.66
CA PHE A 104 -3.39 -11.34 -5.15
C PHE A 104 -3.74 -10.44 -6.32
N TYR A 105 -4.76 -10.83 -7.07
CA TYR A 105 -5.35 -9.95 -8.07
C TYR A 105 -6.28 -8.94 -7.39
N HIS A 106 -5.90 -7.68 -7.40
CA HIS A 106 -6.51 -6.62 -6.59
C HIS A 106 -8.04 -6.48 -6.78
N PRO A 107 -8.61 -6.49 -8.01
CA PRO A 107 -10.05 -6.39 -8.21
C PRO A 107 -10.85 -7.52 -7.55
N SER A 108 -10.36 -8.76 -7.61
CA SER A 108 -11.02 -9.91 -6.96
C SER A 108 -11.04 -9.76 -5.45
N MET A 109 -9.91 -9.41 -4.84
CA MET A 109 -9.81 -9.16 -3.41
C MET A 109 -10.77 -8.04 -2.97
N GLN A 110 -10.80 -6.91 -3.68
CA GLN A 110 -11.71 -5.81 -3.35
C GLN A 110 -13.18 -6.25 -3.40
N GLN A 111 -13.57 -7.02 -4.42
CA GLN A 111 -14.95 -7.51 -4.55
C GLN A 111 -15.31 -8.44 -3.38
N THR A 112 -14.45 -9.41 -3.07
CA THR A 112 -14.68 -10.36 -1.97
C THR A 112 -14.84 -9.63 -0.62
N LEU A 113 -13.98 -8.65 -0.32
CA LEU A 113 -14.08 -7.90 0.93
C LEU A 113 -15.33 -7.02 1.00
N LEU A 114 -15.74 -6.41 -0.11
CA LEU A 114 -16.96 -5.60 -0.14
C LEU A 114 -18.23 -6.45 0.01
N ASP A 115 -18.24 -7.64 -0.59
CA ASP A 115 -19.34 -8.59 -0.41
C ASP A 115 -19.37 -9.10 1.04
N ALA A 116 -18.23 -9.42 1.63
CA ALA A 116 -18.14 -9.81 3.04
C ALA A 116 -18.59 -8.68 4.00
N ALA A 117 -18.40 -7.41 3.64
CA ALA A 117 -18.94 -6.29 4.40
C ALA A 117 -20.47 -6.25 4.34
N ARG A 118 -21.05 -6.51 3.16
CA ARG A 118 -22.52 -6.62 2.99
C ARG A 118 -23.08 -7.78 3.79
N ASP A 119 -22.44 -8.94 3.73
CA ASP A 119 -22.85 -10.15 4.46
C ASP A 119 -22.77 -9.95 5.99
N ALA A 120 -21.88 -9.11 6.45
CA ALA A 120 -21.77 -8.71 7.85
C ALA A 120 -22.84 -7.68 8.29
N GLY A 121 -23.69 -7.19 7.37
CA GLY A 121 -24.78 -6.26 7.66
C GLY A 121 -24.53 -4.81 7.28
N ALA A 122 -23.41 -4.47 6.64
CA ALA A 122 -23.21 -3.13 6.09
C ALA A 122 -24.09 -2.90 4.85
N GLU A 123 -24.74 -1.75 4.77
CA GLU A 123 -25.36 -1.31 3.52
C GLU A 123 -24.26 -0.84 2.55
N VAL A 124 -24.31 -1.35 1.32
CA VAL A 124 -23.33 -1.00 0.26
C VAL A 124 -24.06 -0.40 -0.93
N ARG A 125 -23.75 0.86 -1.26
CA ARG A 125 -24.27 1.56 -2.44
C ARG A 125 -23.15 1.80 -3.44
N ARG A 126 -23.28 1.21 -4.63
CA ARG A 126 -22.33 1.36 -5.74
C ARG A 126 -22.84 2.33 -6.80
N GLY A 127 -21.94 2.87 -7.62
CA GLY A 127 -22.25 3.89 -8.62
C GLY A 127 -22.61 5.24 -8.01
N VAL A 128 -22.24 5.47 -6.76
CA VAL A 128 -22.58 6.66 -5.97
C VAL A 128 -21.37 7.56 -5.86
N THR A 129 -21.52 8.83 -6.18
CA THR A 129 -20.44 9.83 -6.11
C THR A 129 -20.64 10.74 -4.90
N VAL A 130 -19.59 10.91 -4.08
CA VAL A 130 -19.57 11.94 -3.05
C VAL A 130 -19.40 13.30 -3.70
N VAL A 131 -20.35 14.21 -3.49
CA VAL A 131 -20.36 15.56 -4.10
C VAL A 131 -20.24 16.68 -3.06
N GLY A 132 -20.43 16.37 -1.77
CA GLY A 132 -20.32 17.34 -0.69
C GLY A 132 -20.13 16.67 0.67
N LEU A 133 -19.71 17.46 1.63
CA LEU A 133 -19.47 17.06 3.01
C LEU A 133 -19.85 18.23 3.95
N GLU A 134 -20.56 17.93 4.99
CA GLU A 134 -20.76 18.80 6.15
C GLU A 134 -20.01 18.19 7.33
N THR A 135 -19.15 18.96 7.96
CA THR A 135 -18.34 18.55 9.11
C THR A 135 -18.96 19.00 10.43
N GLY A 136 -18.46 18.51 11.56
CA GLY A 136 -18.92 18.82 12.92
C GLY A 136 -19.34 17.59 13.70
N ASP A 137 -20.02 17.80 14.85
CA ASP A 137 -20.43 16.72 15.77
C ASP A 137 -21.41 15.73 15.15
N ALA A 138 -22.12 16.09 14.10
CA ALA A 138 -23.04 15.24 13.35
C ALA A 138 -22.78 15.38 11.83
N PRO A 139 -21.65 14.87 11.33
CA PRO A 139 -21.24 15.05 9.94
C PRO A 139 -22.24 14.42 8.97
N ALA A 140 -22.29 14.94 7.74
CA ALA A 140 -23.12 14.38 6.69
C ALA A 140 -22.39 14.37 5.35
N LEU A 141 -22.47 13.25 4.63
CA LEU A 141 -22.11 13.19 3.22
C LEU A 141 -23.28 13.66 2.34
N VAL A 142 -22.97 14.41 1.30
CA VAL A 142 -23.87 14.62 0.17
C VAL A 142 -23.43 13.70 -0.95
N ILE A 143 -24.29 12.76 -1.29
CA ILE A 143 -24.04 11.75 -2.30
C ILE A 143 -24.96 11.96 -3.50
N ARG A 144 -24.41 11.78 -4.70
CA ARG A 144 -25.17 11.81 -5.95
C ARG A 144 -25.55 10.42 -6.37
N THR A 145 -26.86 10.19 -6.52
CA THR A 145 -27.46 8.97 -7.02
C THR A 145 -28.20 9.24 -8.34
N GLU A 146 -28.74 8.22 -8.97
CA GLU A 146 -29.61 8.35 -10.15
C GLU A 146 -30.85 9.23 -9.89
N ASN A 147 -31.31 9.29 -8.63
CA ASN A 147 -32.50 10.04 -8.22
C ASN A 147 -32.17 11.46 -7.73
N GLY A 148 -30.94 11.92 -7.86
CA GLY A 148 -30.47 13.23 -7.41
C GLY A 148 -29.55 13.16 -6.20
N ASP A 149 -29.33 14.32 -5.59
CA ASP A 149 -28.44 14.44 -4.44
C ASP A 149 -29.17 14.09 -3.15
N GLU A 150 -28.55 13.21 -2.35
CA GLU A 150 -29.06 12.74 -1.06
C GLU A 150 -28.08 13.14 0.05
N ARG A 151 -28.60 13.61 1.18
CA ARG A 151 -27.83 13.96 2.38
C ARG A 151 -27.89 12.83 3.40
N VAL A 152 -26.74 12.22 3.72
CA VAL A 152 -26.61 11.08 4.62
C VAL A 152 -25.83 11.48 5.88
N ARG A 153 -26.49 11.42 7.04
CA ARG A 153 -25.91 11.77 8.35
C ARG A 153 -25.33 10.57 9.08
N ALA A 154 -24.24 10.79 9.80
CA ALA A 154 -23.59 9.80 10.63
C ALA A 154 -23.04 10.41 11.93
N LYS A 155 -22.64 9.55 12.89
CA LYS A 155 -21.81 9.97 14.03
C LYS A 155 -20.37 10.24 13.58
N LEU A 156 -19.87 9.43 12.63
CA LEU A 156 -18.54 9.57 12.04
C LEU A 156 -18.62 9.35 10.52
N VAL A 157 -17.91 10.16 9.77
CA VAL A 157 -17.67 9.94 8.34
C VAL A 157 -16.23 9.48 8.16
N VAL A 158 -16.00 8.43 7.36
CA VAL A 158 -14.65 7.91 7.07
C VAL A 158 -14.35 8.05 5.58
N GLY A 159 -13.29 8.78 5.26
CA GLY A 159 -12.74 8.84 3.91
C GLY A 159 -11.77 7.68 3.66
N ALA A 160 -12.17 6.75 2.79
CA ALA A 160 -11.39 5.61 2.32
C ALA A 160 -11.32 5.59 0.78
N ASP A 161 -11.39 6.77 0.17
CA ASP A 161 -11.56 7.00 -1.27
C ASP A 161 -10.22 7.11 -2.03
N GLY A 162 -9.13 6.69 -1.38
CA GLY A 162 -7.84 6.42 -2.01
C GLY A 162 -7.02 7.68 -2.33
N ARG A 163 -5.99 7.50 -3.15
CA ARG A 163 -4.93 8.49 -3.41
C ARG A 163 -5.44 9.88 -3.87
N ARG A 164 -6.50 9.92 -4.67
CA ARG A 164 -7.12 11.16 -5.15
C ARG A 164 -8.30 11.61 -4.30
N SER A 165 -8.25 11.38 -3.01
CA SER A 165 -9.33 11.58 -2.07
C SER A 165 -10.09 12.89 -2.26
N ALA A 166 -11.38 12.79 -2.55
CA ALA A 166 -12.33 13.89 -2.51
C ALA A 166 -12.64 14.24 -1.05
N MET A 167 -12.69 13.25 -0.16
CA MET A 167 -12.94 13.42 1.26
C MET A 167 -11.88 14.29 1.91
N ARG A 168 -10.59 14.04 1.62
CA ARG A 168 -9.48 14.87 2.10
C ARG A 168 -9.67 16.36 1.74
N ARG A 169 -10.04 16.62 0.48
CA ARG A 169 -10.27 17.98 -0.01
C ARG A 169 -11.54 18.62 0.58
N LEU A 170 -12.64 17.87 0.63
CA LEU A 170 -13.92 18.39 1.14
C LEU A 170 -13.88 18.68 2.64
N ALA A 171 -13.14 17.90 3.42
CA ALA A 171 -12.93 18.13 4.84
C ALA A 171 -11.87 19.20 5.14
N GLY A 172 -11.22 19.76 4.12
CA GLY A 172 -10.23 20.84 4.29
C GLY A 172 -8.89 20.37 4.88
N PHE A 173 -8.53 19.10 4.70
CA PHE A 173 -7.20 18.60 5.06
C PHE A 173 -6.14 19.14 4.10
N THR A 174 -5.00 19.52 4.63
CA THR A 174 -3.80 19.83 3.86
C THR A 174 -2.95 18.58 3.73
N ALA A 175 -2.57 18.24 2.50
CA ALA A 175 -1.67 17.14 2.24
C ALA A 175 -0.24 17.65 2.07
N ASN A 176 0.69 16.99 2.76
CA ASN A 176 2.12 17.06 2.48
C ASN A 176 2.46 16.05 1.37
N GLN A 177 3.46 16.34 0.57
CA GLN A 177 3.90 15.47 -0.50
C GLN A 177 5.40 15.63 -0.75
N ASP A 178 6.07 14.47 -0.85
CA ASP A 178 7.47 14.43 -1.27
C ASP A 178 7.62 14.65 -2.77
N ALA A 179 8.82 15.01 -3.17
CA ALA A 179 9.17 15.07 -4.59
C ALA A 179 9.08 13.68 -5.22
N SER A 180 8.39 13.58 -6.36
CA SER A 180 8.38 12.33 -7.14
C SER A 180 9.76 12.08 -7.76
N ARG A 181 10.55 11.24 -7.12
CA ARG A 181 11.91 10.86 -7.57
C ARG A 181 11.90 9.67 -8.51
N LEU A 182 10.87 8.84 -8.40
CA LEU A 182 10.76 7.57 -9.10
C LEU A 182 9.46 7.50 -9.90
N ILE A 183 9.48 6.72 -10.98
CA ILE A 183 8.31 6.29 -11.71
C ILE A 183 8.22 4.77 -11.61
N ILE A 184 7.04 4.26 -11.32
CA ILE A 184 6.75 2.83 -11.27
C ILE A 184 5.85 2.48 -12.44
N ALA A 185 6.32 1.60 -13.32
CA ALA A 185 5.52 1.01 -14.38
C ALA A 185 5.18 -0.43 -14.00
N GLY A 186 3.95 -0.86 -14.24
CA GLY A 186 3.52 -2.21 -13.92
C GLY A 186 2.67 -2.83 -15.02
N VAL A 187 2.75 -4.16 -15.14
CA VAL A 187 2.01 -4.94 -16.14
C VAL A 187 1.73 -6.33 -15.59
N LEU A 188 0.62 -6.94 -16.01
CA LEU A 188 0.30 -8.33 -15.72
C LEU A 188 0.84 -9.23 -16.84
N HIS A 189 1.58 -10.27 -16.44
CA HIS A 189 2.02 -11.35 -17.32
C HIS A 189 1.38 -12.66 -16.92
N GLU A 190 1.14 -13.52 -17.87
CA GLU A 190 0.90 -14.94 -17.71
C GLU A 190 2.09 -15.73 -18.25
N ASP A 191 2.31 -16.92 -17.67
CA ASP A 191 3.29 -17.90 -18.15
C ASP A 191 4.75 -17.44 -18.13
N LEU A 192 5.16 -16.58 -17.16
CA LEU A 192 6.58 -16.35 -16.88
C LEU A 192 7.25 -17.63 -16.36
N ASP A 193 8.45 -17.96 -16.86
CA ASP A 193 9.25 -19.10 -16.38
C ASP A 193 10.06 -18.73 -15.14
N THR A 194 9.36 -18.48 -14.03
CA THR A 194 9.94 -18.14 -12.72
C THR A 194 9.18 -18.86 -11.60
N PRO A 195 9.82 -19.15 -10.44
CA PRO A 195 9.13 -19.77 -9.31
C PRO A 195 7.88 -18.98 -8.88
N ASP A 196 6.81 -19.69 -8.58
CA ASP A 196 5.51 -19.14 -8.17
C ASP A 196 5.38 -18.95 -6.63
N ASP A 197 6.40 -19.36 -5.87
CA ASP A 197 6.51 -19.18 -4.41
C ASP A 197 7.53 -18.11 -4.01
N THR A 198 8.09 -17.35 -4.98
CA THR A 198 9.21 -16.45 -4.77
C THR A 198 8.98 -15.08 -5.41
N VAL A 199 9.01 -14.01 -4.61
CA VAL A 199 9.14 -12.64 -5.15
C VAL A 199 10.57 -12.45 -5.65
N GLN A 200 10.72 -11.99 -6.89
CA GLN A 200 12.01 -11.72 -7.51
C GLN A 200 12.26 -10.21 -7.52
N TYR A 201 13.38 -9.75 -6.95
CA TYR A 201 13.69 -8.34 -6.84
C TYR A 201 15.10 -8.02 -7.35
N PHE A 202 15.18 -7.39 -8.50
CA PHE A 202 16.39 -6.98 -9.19
C PHE A 202 16.65 -5.50 -8.97
N GLN A 203 17.86 -5.11 -8.59
CA GLN A 203 18.21 -3.75 -8.21
C GLN A 203 19.52 -3.29 -8.87
N GLN A 204 19.53 -2.06 -9.40
CA GLN A 204 20.69 -1.34 -9.91
C GLN A 204 20.73 0.07 -9.29
N PRO A 205 21.20 0.22 -8.06
CA PRO A 205 21.09 1.46 -7.29
C PRO A 205 21.83 2.65 -7.92
N SER A 206 22.96 2.42 -8.60
CA SER A 206 23.75 3.49 -9.23
C SER A 206 23.01 4.25 -10.33
N ILE A 207 21.95 3.65 -10.89
CA ILE A 207 21.11 4.25 -11.93
C ILE A 207 19.63 4.32 -11.53
N ALA A 208 19.32 4.15 -10.24
CA ALA A 208 17.98 4.18 -9.69
C ALA A 208 16.98 3.27 -10.44
N ARG A 209 17.37 2.03 -10.75
CA ARG A 209 16.51 1.05 -11.43
C ARG A 209 16.24 -0.16 -10.57
N SER A 210 15.02 -0.68 -10.69
CA SER A 210 14.63 -1.97 -10.11
C SER A 210 13.58 -2.65 -10.98
N ALA A 211 13.57 -3.99 -10.97
CA ALA A 211 12.50 -4.80 -11.50
C ALA A 211 12.02 -5.78 -10.43
N LEU A 212 10.70 -5.90 -10.26
CA LEU A 212 10.08 -6.81 -9.32
C LEU A 212 9.06 -7.69 -10.03
N ILE A 213 9.00 -8.96 -9.62
CA ILE A 213 8.01 -9.91 -10.11
C ILE A 213 7.33 -10.56 -8.92
N PHE A 214 6.02 -10.35 -8.83
CA PHE A 214 5.15 -10.91 -7.80
C PHE A 214 4.30 -12.01 -8.41
N PRO A 215 4.47 -13.29 -8.02
CA PRO A 215 3.54 -14.34 -8.40
C PRO A 215 2.18 -14.10 -7.75
N LEU A 216 1.10 -14.25 -8.51
CA LEU A 216 -0.28 -14.05 -8.06
C LEU A 216 -1.10 -15.35 -8.02
N GLY A 217 -0.45 -16.50 -8.20
CA GLY A 217 -1.10 -17.78 -8.41
C GLY A 217 -1.54 -17.99 -9.87
N GLU A 218 -1.86 -19.26 -10.22
CA GLU A 218 -2.38 -19.65 -11.54
C GLU A 218 -1.50 -19.19 -12.71
N ARG A 219 -0.18 -19.23 -12.54
CA ARG A 219 0.82 -18.77 -13.51
C ARG A 219 0.65 -17.30 -13.93
N ARG A 220 0.05 -16.47 -13.08
CA ARG A 220 -0.06 -15.01 -13.27
C ARG A 220 0.98 -14.30 -12.42
N TYR A 221 1.56 -13.24 -12.98
CA TYR A 221 2.62 -12.49 -12.34
C TYR A 221 2.42 -10.99 -12.56
N ARG A 222 2.46 -10.20 -11.49
CA ARG A 222 2.56 -8.75 -11.61
C ARG A 222 4.03 -8.36 -11.66
N SER A 223 4.45 -7.80 -12.80
CA SER A 223 5.79 -7.27 -12.97
C SER A 223 5.79 -5.76 -12.82
N TYR A 224 6.77 -5.24 -12.08
CA TYR A 224 7.01 -3.81 -11.93
C TYR A 224 8.40 -3.45 -12.40
N PHE A 225 8.52 -2.29 -13.04
CA PHE A 225 9.77 -1.66 -13.39
C PHE A 225 9.82 -0.26 -12.78
N ILE A 226 10.83 0.01 -11.95
CA ILE A 226 11.04 1.26 -11.23
C ILE A 226 12.23 1.97 -11.83
N TYR A 227 12.10 3.26 -12.09
CA TYR A 227 13.17 4.07 -12.68
C TYR A 227 13.11 5.53 -12.21
N GLY A 228 14.25 6.24 -12.29
CA GLY A 228 14.34 7.64 -11.90
C GLY A 228 13.42 8.53 -12.74
N ALA A 229 12.68 9.43 -12.09
CA ALA A 229 11.88 10.44 -12.77
C ALA A 229 12.79 11.34 -13.63
N GLY A 230 12.34 11.67 -14.85
CA GLY A 230 13.12 12.46 -15.82
C GLY A 230 14.16 11.67 -16.62
N THR A 231 14.35 10.38 -16.37
CA THR A 231 15.25 9.53 -17.20
C THR A 231 14.60 9.12 -18.53
N ARG A 232 13.31 9.36 -18.70
CA ARG A 232 12.55 9.12 -19.93
C ARG A 232 11.66 10.32 -20.23
N GLU A 233 11.51 10.65 -21.52
CA GLU A 233 10.66 11.73 -21.99
C GLU A 233 9.16 11.44 -21.72
N HIS A 234 8.75 10.17 -21.90
CA HIS A 234 7.38 9.73 -21.64
C HIS A 234 7.36 8.54 -20.66
N PRO A 235 6.34 8.49 -19.76
CA PRO A 235 6.16 7.35 -18.87
C PRO A 235 5.98 6.04 -19.65
N LEU A 236 6.50 4.95 -19.09
CA LEU A 236 6.39 3.60 -19.66
C LEU A 236 4.97 3.06 -19.47
N SER A 237 4.05 3.42 -20.36
CA SER A 237 2.63 3.05 -20.30
C SER A 237 2.06 2.77 -21.68
N GLY A 238 0.92 2.05 -21.72
CA GLY A 238 0.27 1.63 -22.96
C GLY A 238 0.85 0.35 -23.56
N SER A 239 0.01 -0.43 -24.24
CA SER A 239 0.36 -1.75 -24.77
C SER A 239 1.53 -1.73 -25.78
N HIS A 240 1.71 -0.64 -26.50
CA HIS A 240 2.83 -0.46 -27.45
C HIS A 240 4.20 -0.42 -26.77
N ASN A 241 4.26 -0.17 -25.47
CA ASN A 241 5.50 -0.18 -24.69
C ASN A 241 5.78 -1.54 -23.99
N ALA A 242 4.98 -2.57 -24.22
CA ALA A 242 5.16 -3.87 -23.54
C ALA A 242 6.54 -4.48 -23.82
N GLN A 243 7.01 -4.45 -25.06
CA GLN A 243 8.34 -4.95 -25.41
C GLN A 243 9.45 -4.12 -24.75
N THR A 244 9.31 -2.80 -24.74
CA THR A 244 10.25 -1.89 -24.05
C THR A 244 10.32 -2.19 -22.55
N PHE A 245 9.18 -2.50 -21.93
CA PHE A 245 9.13 -2.91 -20.52
C PHE A 245 9.95 -4.17 -20.27
N ILE A 246 9.79 -5.19 -21.13
CA ILE A 246 10.54 -6.45 -21.07
C ILE A 246 12.05 -6.18 -21.23
N ASP A 247 12.43 -5.43 -22.26
CA ASP A 247 13.85 -5.17 -22.56
C ASP A 247 14.54 -4.43 -21.41
N LEU A 248 13.88 -3.42 -20.82
CA LEU A 248 14.40 -2.70 -19.64
C LEU A 248 14.48 -3.59 -18.39
N SER A 249 13.52 -4.51 -18.21
CA SER A 249 13.58 -5.49 -17.14
C SER A 249 14.77 -6.43 -17.30
N VAL A 250 15.02 -6.90 -18.52
CA VAL A 250 16.19 -7.74 -18.85
C VAL A 250 17.50 -6.98 -18.64
N GLU A 251 17.58 -5.72 -19.06
CA GLU A 251 18.75 -4.86 -18.80
C GLU A 251 19.01 -4.69 -17.29
N THR A 252 17.96 -4.77 -16.46
CA THR A 252 18.07 -4.69 -14.99
C THR A 252 18.48 -6.02 -14.35
N GLY A 253 18.54 -7.10 -15.15
CA GLY A 253 19.04 -8.40 -14.73
C GLY A 253 18.00 -9.51 -14.68
N VAL A 254 16.75 -9.26 -15.10
CA VAL A 254 15.75 -10.32 -15.25
C VAL A 254 16.16 -11.24 -16.39
N PRO A 255 16.22 -12.58 -16.22
CA PRO A 255 16.57 -13.50 -17.27
C PRO A 255 15.61 -13.38 -18.47
N ARG A 256 16.15 -13.22 -19.69
CA ARG A 256 15.33 -13.06 -20.90
C ARG A 256 14.49 -14.30 -21.19
N GLU A 257 15.01 -15.47 -20.88
CA GLU A 257 14.33 -16.75 -21.03
C GLU A 257 13.03 -16.85 -20.22
N TRP A 258 12.89 -16.10 -19.12
CA TRP A 258 11.65 -16.08 -18.36
C TRP A 258 10.46 -15.51 -19.13
N TYR A 259 10.74 -14.71 -20.17
CA TYR A 259 9.72 -14.09 -21.01
C TYR A 259 9.44 -14.89 -22.31
N ALA A 260 10.08 -16.06 -22.52
CA ALA A 260 9.98 -16.79 -23.80
C ALA A 260 8.53 -17.15 -24.17
N ASP A 261 7.75 -17.64 -23.22
CA ASP A 261 6.35 -18.03 -23.40
C ASP A 261 5.37 -17.04 -22.74
N ALA A 262 5.89 -15.93 -22.17
CA ALA A 262 5.09 -14.99 -21.41
C ALA A 262 4.14 -14.18 -22.27
N ARG A 263 2.92 -14.00 -21.81
CA ARG A 263 1.90 -13.15 -22.44
C ARG A 263 1.58 -11.96 -21.55
N THR A 264 1.55 -10.78 -22.11
CA THR A 264 1.04 -9.58 -21.44
C THR A 264 -0.48 -9.58 -21.53
N THR A 265 -1.18 -9.63 -20.38
CA THR A 265 -2.64 -9.84 -20.32
C THR A 265 -3.39 -8.68 -19.67
N GLY A 266 -2.70 -7.70 -19.11
CA GLY A 266 -3.30 -6.53 -18.48
C GLY A 266 -2.78 -5.21 -19.05
N PRO A 267 -3.29 -4.09 -18.54
CA PRO A 267 -2.79 -2.79 -18.94
C PRO A 267 -1.34 -2.59 -18.44
N LEU A 268 -0.49 -1.97 -19.27
CA LEU A 268 0.77 -1.39 -18.83
C LEU A 268 0.49 0.05 -18.41
N ALA A 269 0.65 0.35 -17.13
CA ALA A 269 0.44 1.68 -16.58
C ALA A 269 1.64 2.13 -15.75
N ALA A 270 1.92 3.44 -15.77
CA ALA A 270 2.98 4.04 -14.98
C ALA A 270 2.43 5.18 -14.11
N TYR A 271 3.01 5.32 -12.93
CA TYR A 271 2.62 6.35 -11.96
C TYR A 271 3.82 6.83 -11.14
N PRO A 272 3.77 8.07 -10.63
CA PRO A 272 4.84 8.61 -9.79
C PRO A 272 4.89 7.89 -8.46
N GLY A 273 6.09 7.59 -7.99
CA GLY A 273 6.40 7.16 -6.64
C GLY A 273 6.71 8.36 -5.78
N ALA A 274 5.89 8.62 -4.78
CA ALA A 274 6.10 9.65 -3.78
C ALA A 274 5.17 9.40 -2.59
N ASP A 275 5.66 9.71 -1.41
CA ASP A 275 4.82 9.80 -0.22
C ASP A 275 3.90 11.02 -0.32
N CYS A 276 2.68 10.85 0.18
CA CYS A 276 1.71 11.93 0.31
C CYS A 276 0.87 11.66 1.55
N TRP A 277 0.83 12.58 2.52
CA TRP A 277 0.16 12.34 3.78
C TRP A 277 -0.55 13.58 4.33
N VAL A 278 -1.49 13.32 5.23
CA VAL A 278 -2.14 14.32 6.06
C VAL A 278 -1.60 14.16 7.48
N GLU A 279 -1.17 15.24 8.08
CA GLU A 279 -0.93 15.26 9.51
C GLU A 279 -2.26 15.22 10.24
N HIS A 280 -2.36 14.36 11.24
CA HIS A 280 -3.55 14.18 12.05
C HIS A 280 -4.82 13.92 11.22
N PRO A 281 -4.99 12.69 10.63
CA PRO A 281 -6.05 12.37 9.68
C PRO A 281 -7.45 12.22 10.33
N TYR A 282 -7.75 13.08 11.30
CA TYR A 282 -9.08 13.29 11.88
C TYR A 282 -9.36 14.78 12.06
N ARG A 283 -10.57 15.21 11.72
CA ARG A 283 -11.03 16.58 11.87
C ARG A 283 -12.55 16.65 11.81
N ASP A 284 -13.15 17.33 12.82
CA ASP A 284 -14.56 17.73 12.80
C ASP A 284 -15.52 16.62 12.33
N GLY A 285 -15.43 15.43 12.93
CA GLY A 285 -16.29 14.29 12.61
C GLY A 285 -15.90 13.49 11.36
N VAL A 286 -14.74 13.79 10.77
CA VAL A 286 -14.23 13.11 9.57
C VAL A 286 -12.88 12.48 9.83
N ALA A 287 -12.76 11.16 9.70
CA ALA A 287 -11.49 10.43 9.71
C ALA A 287 -11.08 10.02 8.29
N LEU A 288 -9.78 9.98 8.02
CA LEU A 288 -9.23 9.43 6.78
C LEU A 288 -8.45 8.16 7.07
N ILE A 289 -8.51 7.16 6.16
CA ILE A 289 -7.75 5.90 6.25
C ILE A 289 -7.14 5.52 4.90
N GLY A 290 -6.08 4.72 4.93
CA GLY A 290 -5.37 4.26 3.74
C GLY A 290 -4.83 5.41 2.90
N ASP A 291 -4.81 5.26 1.58
CA ASP A 291 -4.27 6.28 0.68
C ASP A 291 -4.98 7.66 0.79
N ALA A 292 -6.15 7.75 1.42
CA ALA A 292 -6.79 9.04 1.72
C ALA A 292 -6.09 9.76 2.88
N ALA A 293 -5.58 9.04 3.86
CA ALA A 293 -4.78 9.58 4.96
C ALA A 293 -3.32 9.72 4.57
N ALA A 294 -2.70 8.62 4.13
CA ALA A 294 -1.30 8.59 3.75
C ALA A 294 -1.01 7.54 2.66
N THR A 295 -0.28 7.94 1.62
CA THR A 295 0.29 7.02 0.65
C THR A 295 1.77 6.84 0.93
N SER A 296 2.24 5.60 1.03
CA SER A 296 3.65 5.26 1.02
C SER A 296 4.18 5.21 -0.41
N ASP A 297 5.46 5.50 -0.62
CA ASP A 297 6.11 5.32 -1.92
C ASP A 297 5.95 3.86 -2.37
N PRO A 298 5.30 3.61 -3.51
CA PRO A 298 5.02 2.24 -3.97
C PRO A 298 6.27 1.40 -4.21
N SER A 299 7.46 2.03 -4.36
CA SER A 299 8.75 1.33 -4.51
C SER A 299 9.08 0.42 -3.31
N PHE A 300 8.47 0.68 -2.16
CA PHE A 300 8.66 -0.09 -0.93
C PHE A 300 7.54 -1.07 -0.61
N GLY A 301 6.39 -0.95 -1.29
CA GLY A 301 5.28 -1.90 -1.20
C GLY A 301 4.49 -1.87 0.11
N CYS A 302 4.52 -0.77 0.86
CA CYS A 302 3.90 -0.67 2.19
C CYS A 302 2.42 -0.27 2.19
N GLY A 303 1.88 0.30 1.10
CA GLY A 303 0.56 0.94 1.09
C GLY A 303 -0.62 0.05 1.50
N LEU A 304 -0.64 -1.22 1.07
CA LEU A 304 -1.71 -2.17 1.48
C LEU A 304 -1.67 -2.47 2.98
N ALA A 305 -0.47 -2.72 3.49
CA ALA A 305 -0.24 -3.02 4.89
C ALA A 305 -0.55 -1.81 5.79
N LEU A 306 -0.16 -0.60 5.35
CA LEU A 306 -0.49 0.66 6.02
C LEU A 306 -2.01 0.87 6.08
N THR A 307 -2.72 0.62 4.98
CA THR A 307 -4.19 0.70 4.95
C THR A 307 -4.83 -0.22 6.00
N LEU A 308 -4.36 -1.47 6.13
CA LEU A 308 -4.91 -2.38 7.14
C LEU A 308 -4.51 -2.01 8.57
N ARG A 309 -3.33 -1.40 8.78
CA ARG A 309 -2.94 -0.83 10.07
C ARG A 309 -3.91 0.30 10.46
N ASP A 310 -4.24 1.21 9.55
CA ASP A 310 -5.21 2.28 9.78
C ASP A 310 -6.57 1.70 10.17
N VAL A 311 -7.05 0.72 9.40
CA VAL A 311 -8.34 0.06 9.68
C VAL A 311 -8.35 -0.58 11.07
N ARG A 312 -7.29 -1.33 11.44
CA ARG A 312 -7.23 -1.99 12.75
C ARG A 312 -7.19 -0.96 13.88
N VAL A 313 -6.35 0.05 13.77
CA VAL A 313 -6.21 1.07 14.82
C VAL A 313 -7.50 1.87 14.96
N LEU A 314 -8.11 2.34 13.88
CA LEU A 314 -9.39 3.05 13.94
C LEU A 314 -10.51 2.18 14.52
N ARG A 315 -10.63 0.91 14.07
CA ARG A 315 -11.60 -0.04 14.64
C ARG A 315 -11.40 -0.21 16.15
N ASP A 316 -10.16 -0.45 16.58
CA ASP A 316 -9.85 -0.71 18.00
C ASP A 316 -10.17 0.51 18.86
N CYS A 317 -9.86 1.72 18.41
CA CYS A 317 -10.23 2.96 19.08
C CYS A 317 -11.76 3.13 19.17
N LEU A 318 -12.49 2.91 18.06
CA LEU A 318 -13.95 3.06 18.03
C LEU A 318 -14.69 2.02 18.88
N LEU A 319 -14.15 0.81 19.02
CA LEU A 319 -14.74 -0.25 19.82
C LEU A 319 -14.40 -0.11 21.32
N SER A 320 -13.35 0.61 21.66
CA SER A 320 -12.92 0.82 23.06
C SER A 320 -13.46 2.10 23.70
N ASN A 321 -14.13 2.97 22.95
CA ASN A 321 -14.59 4.27 23.44
C ASN A 321 -15.96 4.61 22.84
N ASP A 322 -16.93 4.96 23.70
CA ASP A 322 -18.26 5.38 23.28
C ASP A 322 -18.27 6.77 22.59
N ASP A 323 -17.29 7.61 22.93
CA ASP A 323 -17.06 8.89 22.22
C ASP A 323 -16.21 8.65 20.96
N TRP A 324 -16.88 8.51 19.83
CA TRP A 324 -16.26 8.23 18.54
C TRP A 324 -15.42 9.39 17.99
N HIS A 325 -15.66 10.62 18.45
CA HIS A 325 -14.81 11.77 18.10
C HIS A 325 -13.46 11.67 18.82
N ALA A 326 -13.48 11.41 20.12
CA ALA A 326 -12.26 11.16 20.89
C ALA A 326 -11.52 9.91 20.40
N ALA A 327 -12.23 8.84 20.05
CA ALA A 327 -11.65 7.62 19.47
C ALA A 327 -10.95 7.88 18.12
N ALA A 328 -11.56 8.66 17.24
CA ALA A 328 -10.98 8.99 15.94
C ALA A 328 -9.78 9.94 16.08
N ASP A 329 -9.77 10.82 17.07
CA ASP A 329 -8.62 11.65 17.41
C ASP A 329 -7.45 10.81 17.97
N ASP A 330 -7.74 9.80 18.79
CA ASP A 330 -6.75 8.81 19.26
C ASP A 330 -6.12 8.03 18.08
N TYR A 331 -6.96 7.58 17.14
CA TYR A 331 -6.48 6.96 15.91
C TYR A 331 -5.51 7.88 15.18
N ALA A 332 -5.89 9.16 14.99
CA ALA A 332 -5.07 10.11 14.24
C ALA A 332 -3.69 10.32 14.88
N ARG A 333 -3.61 10.40 16.23
CA ARG A 333 -2.32 10.47 16.94
C ARG A 333 -1.47 9.23 16.74
N GLN A 334 -2.07 8.04 16.76
CA GLN A 334 -1.36 6.79 16.50
C GLN A 334 -0.90 6.71 15.05
N HIS A 335 -1.75 7.15 14.09
CA HIS A 335 -1.41 7.22 12.68
C HIS A 335 -0.16 8.08 12.45
N ASP A 336 -0.12 9.29 13.02
CA ASP A 336 1.04 10.18 12.88
C ASP A 336 2.33 9.50 13.35
N ALA A 337 2.29 8.78 14.46
CA ALA A 337 3.45 8.11 15.01
C ALA A 337 3.99 6.98 14.12
N TYR A 338 3.12 6.05 13.69
CA TYR A 338 3.58 4.93 12.88
C TYR A 338 3.87 5.34 11.44
N TYR A 339 3.13 6.30 10.87
CA TYR A 339 3.46 6.81 9.54
C TYR A 339 4.80 7.55 9.52
N ALA A 340 5.07 8.39 10.51
CA ALA A 340 6.37 9.07 10.60
C ALA A 340 7.54 8.09 10.71
N SER A 341 7.36 6.94 11.38
CA SER A 341 8.36 5.88 11.43
C SER A 341 8.55 5.24 10.06
N LEU A 342 7.47 4.89 9.38
CA LEU A 342 7.52 4.28 8.06
C LEU A 342 8.18 5.20 7.03
N HIS A 343 7.72 6.45 6.94
CA HIS A 343 8.24 7.48 6.04
C HIS A 343 9.76 7.69 6.23
N ARG A 344 10.23 7.72 7.48
CA ARG A 344 11.65 7.85 7.80
C ARG A 344 12.48 6.65 7.32
N ILE A 345 11.96 5.42 7.45
CA ILE A 345 12.63 4.22 6.93
C ILE A 345 12.70 4.26 5.40
N GLU A 346 11.61 4.64 4.75
CA GLU A 346 11.54 4.75 3.29
C GLU A 346 12.50 5.82 2.75
N ASP A 347 12.65 6.95 3.46
CA ASP A 347 13.66 7.97 3.12
C ASP A 347 15.09 7.41 3.24
N TRP A 348 15.43 6.68 4.30
CA TRP A 348 16.75 6.05 4.43
C TRP A 348 17.03 5.04 3.31
N LEU A 349 16.03 4.24 2.97
CA LEU A 349 16.15 3.28 1.87
C LEU A 349 16.26 3.98 0.51
N THR A 350 15.51 5.06 0.29
CA THR A 350 15.62 5.89 -0.90
C THR A 350 17.02 6.47 -1.07
N GLN A 351 17.59 7.03 -0.01
CA GLN A 351 18.95 7.56 0.00
C GLN A 351 20.00 6.50 -0.37
N LEU A 352 19.80 5.25 0.03
CA LEU A 352 20.75 4.17 -0.24
C LEU A 352 20.53 3.51 -1.61
N MET A 353 19.26 3.29 -2.00
CA MET A 353 18.92 2.43 -3.13
C MET A 353 18.54 3.20 -4.41
N TYR A 354 18.13 4.47 -4.28
CA TYR A 354 17.57 5.20 -5.42
C TYR A 354 18.18 6.59 -5.67
N GLU A 355 18.94 7.14 -4.74
CA GLU A 355 19.73 8.33 -5.05
C GLU A 355 20.89 7.97 -5.99
N THR A 356 21.24 8.90 -6.89
CA THR A 356 22.29 8.71 -7.90
C THR A 356 23.38 9.77 -7.78
N GLY A 357 24.54 9.50 -8.41
CA GLY A 357 25.67 10.40 -8.46
C GLY A 357 26.75 10.14 -7.39
N PRO A 358 27.86 10.88 -7.43
CA PRO A 358 29.06 10.55 -6.68
C PRO A 358 28.89 10.46 -5.16
N LEU A 359 28.03 11.29 -4.56
CA LEU A 359 27.74 11.25 -3.12
C LEU A 359 27.00 9.98 -2.72
N ALA A 360 26.00 9.59 -3.52
CA ALA A 360 25.25 8.36 -3.30
C ALA A 360 26.12 7.12 -3.51
N ASP A 361 27.00 7.13 -4.50
CA ASP A 361 27.97 6.05 -4.75
C ASP A 361 28.98 5.91 -3.60
N SER A 362 29.50 7.03 -3.09
CA SER A 362 30.38 7.04 -1.91
C SER A 362 29.67 6.51 -0.67
N ARG A 363 28.38 6.87 -0.47
CA ARG A 363 27.55 6.32 0.60
C ARG A 363 27.41 4.80 0.48
N ARG A 364 27.06 4.29 -0.69
CA ARG A 364 26.95 2.84 -0.97
C ARG A 364 28.26 2.10 -0.74
N ALA A 365 29.37 2.65 -1.22
CA ALA A 365 30.69 2.06 -1.03
C ALA A 365 31.04 1.91 0.46
N ARG A 366 30.66 2.87 1.29
CA ARG A 366 30.82 2.79 2.75
C ARG A 366 29.85 1.79 3.38
N VAL A 367 28.58 1.85 3.04
CA VAL A 367 27.49 1.16 3.77
C VAL A 367 27.39 -0.32 3.40
N PHE A 368 27.40 -0.69 2.11
CA PHE A 368 27.14 -2.06 1.66
C PHE A 368 28.03 -3.13 2.26
N PRO A 369 29.36 -2.92 2.47
CA PRO A 369 30.21 -3.92 3.12
C PRO A 369 29.76 -4.25 4.55
N HIS A 370 29.23 -3.26 5.29
CA HIS A 370 28.75 -3.45 6.65
C HIS A 370 27.39 -4.14 6.67
N LEU A 371 26.48 -3.75 5.79
CA LEU A 371 25.18 -4.43 5.66
C LEU A 371 25.33 -5.89 5.22
N ALA A 372 26.36 -6.21 4.46
CA ALA A 372 26.65 -7.58 4.05
C ALA A 372 27.10 -8.46 5.21
N LYS A 373 27.86 -7.89 6.16
CA LYS A 373 28.36 -8.59 7.36
C LYS A 373 27.30 -8.66 8.47
N GLU A 374 26.51 -7.61 8.60
CA GLU A 374 25.51 -7.42 9.66
C GLU A 374 24.14 -7.04 9.04
N PRO A 375 23.39 -7.99 8.46
CA PRO A 375 22.10 -7.70 7.80
C PRO A 375 21.06 -7.03 8.72
N GLN A 376 21.17 -7.26 10.03
CA GLN A 376 20.31 -6.65 11.04
C GLN A 376 20.50 -5.12 11.23
N ARG A 377 21.43 -4.51 10.51
CA ARG A 377 21.54 -3.05 10.39
C ARG A 377 20.46 -2.45 9.49
N VAL A 378 19.93 -3.25 8.58
CA VAL A 378 18.82 -2.84 7.71
C VAL A 378 17.51 -2.90 8.49
N PRO A 379 16.69 -1.82 8.51
CA PRO A 379 15.34 -1.91 9.07
C PRO A 379 14.56 -3.04 8.40
N ASP A 380 13.93 -3.89 9.18
CA ASP A 380 13.10 -4.99 8.67
C ASP A 380 11.75 -4.48 8.17
N LEU A 381 11.76 -3.77 7.05
CA LEU A 381 10.55 -3.20 6.47
C LEU A 381 9.50 -4.27 6.12
N GLN A 382 9.93 -5.47 5.72
CA GLN A 382 9.01 -6.55 5.33
C GLN A 382 8.32 -7.19 6.54
N GLY A 383 9.05 -7.42 7.64
CA GLY A 383 8.52 -8.12 8.80
C GLY A 383 7.95 -7.21 9.88
N ARG A 384 8.49 -5.98 10.03
CA ARG A 384 8.13 -5.04 11.09
C ARG A 384 7.42 -3.78 10.59
N GLY A 385 7.61 -3.41 9.31
CA GLY A 385 7.03 -2.17 8.79
C GLY A 385 7.38 -0.96 9.66
N PRO A 386 6.38 -0.20 10.16
CA PRO A 386 6.60 0.97 10.99
C PRO A 386 7.11 0.67 12.41
N ASP A 387 7.08 -0.59 12.85
CA ASP A 387 7.49 -0.98 14.23
C ASP A 387 9.02 -1.18 14.35
N ASN A 388 9.79 -0.75 13.36
CA ASN A 388 11.24 -0.67 13.44
C ASN A 388 11.69 0.56 14.24
N PRO A 389 12.84 0.47 14.95
CA PRO A 389 13.47 1.65 15.53
C PRO A 389 13.86 2.66 14.45
N THR A 390 13.55 3.93 14.66
CA THR A 390 13.86 5.04 13.73
C THR A 390 14.53 6.22 14.41
N ASP A 391 15.13 6.01 15.60
CA ASP A 391 15.91 6.98 16.30
C ASP A 391 17.29 7.22 15.64
N GLU A 392 18.02 8.19 16.12
CA GLU A 392 19.33 8.55 15.58
C GLU A 392 20.36 7.40 15.70
N HIS A 393 20.23 6.55 16.72
CA HIS A 393 21.10 5.37 16.86
C HIS A 393 20.86 4.37 15.72
N ALA A 394 19.58 4.05 15.44
CA ALA A 394 19.20 3.17 14.33
C ALA A 394 19.66 3.75 12.97
N ARG A 395 19.49 5.07 12.76
CA ARG A 395 19.96 5.76 11.56
C ARG A 395 21.47 5.63 11.37
N ARG A 396 22.24 5.94 12.39
CA ARG A 396 23.70 5.85 12.34
C ARG A 396 24.16 4.41 12.08
N ARG A 397 23.53 3.42 12.68
CA ARG A 397 23.81 2.00 12.40
C ARG A 397 23.55 1.64 10.95
N PHE A 398 22.41 2.05 10.41
CA PHE A 398 22.06 1.78 9.02
C PHE A 398 23.06 2.38 8.05
N PHE A 399 23.46 3.63 8.25
CA PHE A 399 24.43 4.32 7.38
C PHE A 399 25.91 4.04 7.73
N ALA A 400 26.18 3.10 8.64
CA ALA A 400 27.54 2.77 9.12
C ALA A 400 28.32 4.00 9.65
N GLU A 401 27.61 4.93 10.29
CA GLU A 401 28.17 6.13 10.92
C GLU A 401 28.53 5.89 12.40
N ASP A 402 28.20 4.74 12.96
CA ASP A 402 28.57 4.26 14.28
C ASP A 402 29.95 3.58 14.30
N ILE A 403 30.55 3.38 13.13
CA ILE A 403 31.86 2.72 12.97
C ILE A 403 32.93 3.79 12.84
N ALA A 404 33.89 3.75 13.71
CA ALA A 404 35.04 4.67 13.61
C ALA A 404 35.76 4.49 12.26
N THR A 405 35.97 5.60 11.56
CA THR A 405 36.81 5.61 10.35
C THR A 405 38.24 5.32 10.79
N VAL A 406 38.77 4.15 10.44
CA VAL A 406 40.17 3.77 10.65
C VAL A 406 41.05 4.49 9.62
#